data_2ede5015767f57afb28987b42334a11b
#
_entry.id   2ede5015767f57afb28987b42334a11b
#
_cell.length_a   1.000
_cell.length_b   1.000
_cell.length_c   1.000
_cell.angle_alpha   90.00
_cell.angle_beta   90.00
_cell.angle_gamma   90.00
#
_symmetry.space_group_name_H-M   'P 1'
#
loop_
_entity.id
_entity.type
_entity.pdbx_description
1 polymer ?
#
loop_
_entity_poly.entity_id
_entity_poly.type
_entity_poly.pdbx_seq_one_letter_code
_entity_poly.pdbx_strand_id
1 'polypeptide(L)'
;MAIILYVTCFINASFNKSSVKKRTMVSSLHLKKYNFSLLLANSIFAFSVFALLTTLSLFVLGNIVLTPLFIFEVLNILLYTLAALTLAELVSTFNLSRDAVSGVVNLLSLAPAFLSGAFVPTYFLPSFVLTIAHIFPTYWFIDTNNKITTLTEFNFNSFLTILPNLLVLVLFSIIFIVANLVLSKKKRVNI
;
A
#
# COMPACT_ATOMS: atom_id res chain seq x y z
N MET A 1 -0.94 6.13 -0.04
CA MET A 1 0.33 5.36 0.03
C MET A 1 1.36 5.99 0.96
N ALA A 2 1.77 7.26 0.77
CA ALA A 2 2.81 7.91 1.58
C ALA A 2 2.59 7.82 3.10
N ILE A 3 1.39 8.12 3.58
CA ILE A 3 1.06 8.08 5.02
C ILE A 3 1.25 6.68 5.60
N ILE A 4 0.78 5.65 4.91
CA ILE A 4 0.91 4.26 5.36
C ILE A 4 2.39 3.86 5.40
N LEU A 5 3.15 4.15 4.34
CA LEU A 5 4.59 3.87 4.29
C LEU A 5 5.32 4.59 5.42
N TYR A 6 5.10 5.91 5.57
CA TYR A 6 5.85 6.70 6.53
C TYR A 6 5.60 6.25 7.97
N VAL A 7 4.33 6.12 8.37
CA VAL A 7 3.96 5.76 9.73
C VAL A 7 4.40 4.33 10.06
N THR A 8 4.14 3.37 9.18
CA THR A 8 4.57 1.97 9.38
C THR A 8 6.10 1.85 9.49
N CYS A 9 6.84 2.48 8.58
CA CYS A 9 8.31 2.47 8.65
C CYS A 9 8.83 3.16 9.91
N PHE A 10 8.21 4.27 10.33
CA PHE A 10 8.61 5.01 11.53
C PHE A 10 8.31 4.24 12.81
N ILE A 11 7.14 3.59 12.90
CA ILE A 11 6.79 2.71 14.02
C ILE A 11 7.81 1.58 14.10
N ASN A 12 8.01 0.84 13.01
CA ASN A 12 8.94 -0.29 12.96
C ASN A 12 10.38 0.13 13.30
N ALA A 13 10.87 1.27 12.78
CA ALA A 13 12.19 1.82 13.11
C ALA A 13 12.31 2.20 14.59
N SER A 14 11.25 2.74 15.19
CA SER A 14 11.23 3.11 16.61
C SER A 14 11.32 1.88 17.53
N PHE A 15 10.60 0.82 17.18
CA PHE A 15 10.63 -0.43 17.94
C PHE A 15 11.90 -1.27 17.70
N ASN A 16 12.57 -1.10 16.55
CA ASN A 16 13.83 -1.78 16.24
C ASN A 16 15.10 -1.10 16.83
N LYS A 17 14.95 0.02 17.56
CA LYS A 17 16.08 0.62 18.28
C LYS A 17 16.71 -0.38 19.24
N SER A 18 18.05 -0.37 19.33
CA SER A 18 18.82 -1.32 20.13
C SER A 18 18.38 -1.36 21.61
N SER A 19 18.01 -0.21 22.18
CA SER A 19 17.54 -0.11 23.58
C SER A 19 16.19 -0.81 23.79
N VAL A 20 15.25 -0.65 22.85
CA VAL A 20 13.93 -1.28 22.92
C VAL A 20 14.05 -2.77 22.64
N LYS A 21 14.81 -3.14 21.61
CA LYS A 21 15.05 -4.54 21.23
C LYS A 21 15.71 -5.32 22.38
N LYS A 22 16.71 -4.75 23.06
CA LYS A 22 17.35 -5.39 24.24
C LYS A 22 16.35 -5.61 25.37
N ARG A 23 15.51 -4.62 25.70
CA ARG A 23 14.45 -4.77 26.73
C ARG A 23 13.44 -5.85 26.36
N THR A 24 13.04 -5.94 25.10
CA THR A 24 12.11 -6.96 24.60
C THR A 24 12.72 -8.36 24.64
N MET A 25 14.02 -8.49 24.38
CA MET A 25 14.73 -9.78 24.46
C MET A 25 14.88 -10.29 25.89
N VAL A 26 15.00 -9.40 26.88
CA VAL A 26 15.08 -9.76 28.32
C VAL A 26 13.71 -10.02 28.91
N SER A 27 12.63 -9.53 28.27
CA SER A 27 11.26 -9.82 28.70
C SER A 27 10.85 -11.24 28.29
N SER A 28 9.92 -11.83 29.04
CA SER A 28 9.34 -13.16 28.76
C SER A 28 8.51 -13.23 27.45
N LEU A 29 8.49 -12.17 26.66
CA LEU A 29 7.73 -12.10 25.41
C LEU A 29 8.45 -12.87 24.29
N HIS A 30 7.81 -13.90 23.77
CA HIS A 30 8.28 -14.61 22.59
C HIS A 30 8.39 -13.66 21.39
N LEU A 31 9.51 -13.66 20.68
CA LEU A 31 9.75 -12.83 19.48
C LEU A 31 8.67 -12.95 18.41
N LYS A 32 8.05 -14.14 18.30
CA LYS A 32 6.90 -14.34 17.38
C LYS A 32 5.69 -13.50 17.79
N LYS A 33 5.36 -13.47 19.09
CA LYS A 33 4.25 -12.68 19.63
C LYS A 33 4.49 -11.18 19.45
N TYR A 34 5.72 -10.73 19.68
CA TYR A 34 6.12 -9.35 19.47
C TYR A 34 5.94 -8.90 18.00
N ASN A 35 6.50 -9.67 17.05
CA ASN A 35 6.36 -9.35 15.61
C ASN A 35 4.90 -9.39 15.14
N PHE A 36 4.11 -10.32 15.66
CA PHE A 36 2.68 -10.38 15.36
C PHE A 36 1.93 -9.16 15.89
N SER A 37 2.20 -8.73 17.13
CA SER A 37 1.58 -7.53 17.70
C SER A 37 1.94 -6.27 16.92
N LEU A 38 3.17 -6.16 16.42
CA LEU A 38 3.60 -5.03 15.61
C LEU A 38 2.90 -5.01 14.25
N LEU A 39 2.82 -6.16 13.59
CA LEU A 39 2.09 -6.31 12.33
C LEU A 39 0.60 -5.99 12.51
N LEU A 40 -0.01 -6.45 13.61
CA LEU A 40 -1.40 -6.16 13.93
C LEU A 40 -1.63 -4.65 14.15
N ALA A 41 -0.73 -3.97 14.87
CA ALA A 41 -0.81 -2.52 15.07
C ALA A 41 -0.72 -1.76 13.73
N ASN A 42 0.22 -2.14 12.85
CA ASN A 42 0.36 -1.55 11.53
C ASN A 42 -0.87 -1.83 10.64
N SER A 43 -1.47 -3.03 10.76
CA SER A 43 -2.71 -3.38 10.05
C SER A 43 -3.91 -2.54 10.53
N ILE A 44 -4.06 -2.34 11.83
CA ILE A 44 -5.11 -1.48 12.40
C ILE A 44 -4.94 -0.05 11.90
N PHE A 45 -3.71 0.47 11.88
CA PHE A 45 -3.43 1.80 11.35
C PHE A 45 -3.78 1.90 9.85
N ALA A 46 -3.34 0.93 9.03
CA ALA A 46 -3.66 0.91 7.61
C ALA A 46 -5.18 0.84 7.36
N PHE A 47 -5.90 0.04 8.17
CA PHE A 47 -7.35 -0.05 8.09
C PHE A 47 -8.04 1.27 8.51
N SER A 48 -7.50 2.00 9.49
CA SER A 48 -7.99 3.34 9.84
C SER A 48 -7.82 4.33 8.68
N VAL A 49 -6.68 4.27 7.98
CA VAL A 49 -6.45 5.08 6.77
C VAL A 49 -7.41 4.68 5.65
N PHE A 50 -7.64 3.39 5.44
CA PHE A 50 -8.64 2.89 4.50
C PHE A 50 -10.03 3.45 4.82
N ALA A 51 -10.49 3.34 6.07
CA ALA A 51 -11.79 3.86 6.50
C ALA A 51 -11.90 5.38 6.27
N LEU A 52 -10.83 6.13 6.57
CA LEU A 52 -10.78 7.57 6.34
C LEU A 52 -10.87 7.90 4.84
N LEU A 53 -10.09 7.22 3.99
CA LEU A 53 -10.13 7.45 2.54
C LEU A 53 -11.49 7.09 1.95
N THR A 54 -12.08 5.98 2.38
CA THR A 54 -13.44 5.58 1.95
C THR A 54 -14.47 6.62 2.38
N THR A 55 -14.36 7.16 3.60
CA THR A 55 -15.26 8.23 4.08
C THR A 55 -15.06 9.51 3.26
N LEU A 56 -13.81 9.88 2.94
CA LEU A 56 -13.54 11.05 2.09
C LEU A 56 -14.08 10.86 0.68
N SER A 57 -13.98 9.65 0.12
CA SER A 57 -14.51 9.37 -1.22
C SER A 57 -16.03 9.56 -1.31
N LEU A 58 -16.78 9.37 -0.19
CA LEU A 58 -18.21 9.68 -0.13
C LEU A 58 -18.52 11.15 -0.46
N PHE A 59 -17.63 12.05 -0.04
CA PHE A 59 -17.82 13.50 -0.30
C PHE A 59 -17.32 13.93 -1.68
N VAL A 60 -16.36 13.24 -2.25
CA VAL A 60 -15.71 13.63 -3.51
C VAL A 60 -16.44 13.05 -4.72
N LEU A 61 -16.92 11.81 -4.65
CA LEU A 61 -17.49 11.07 -5.78
C LEU A 61 -18.97 11.41 -6.04
N GLY A 62 -19.61 12.21 -5.18
CA GLY A 62 -20.97 12.71 -5.41
C GLY A 62 -21.99 11.61 -5.76
N ASN A 63 -22.56 11.67 -6.97
CA ASN A 63 -23.62 10.74 -7.39
C ASN A 63 -23.19 9.27 -7.51
N ILE A 64 -21.91 8.97 -7.70
CA ILE A 64 -21.40 7.60 -7.77
C ILE A 64 -21.61 6.86 -6.46
N VAL A 65 -21.55 7.57 -5.33
CA VAL A 65 -21.78 7.02 -3.99
C VAL A 65 -23.19 6.43 -3.84
N LEU A 66 -24.15 7.01 -4.52
CA LEU A 66 -25.56 6.56 -4.49
C LEU A 66 -25.78 5.33 -5.41
N THR A 67 -24.77 4.92 -6.14
CA THR A 67 -24.85 3.77 -7.04
C THR A 67 -24.10 2.56 -6.45
N PRO A 68 -24.50 1.33 -6.80
CA PRO A 68 -23.77 0.12 -6.42
C PRO A 68 -22.31 0.11 -6.92
N LEU A 69 -21.93 0.95 -7.89
CA LEU A 69 -20.57 1.11 -8.41
C LEU A 69 -19.56 1.53 -7.31
N PHE A 70 -20.05 2.20 -6.26
CA PHE A 70 -19.22 2.57 -5.11
C PHE A 70 -18.55 1.36 -4.43
N ILE A 71 -19.14 0.17 -4.52
CA ILE A 71 -18.54 -1.08 -4.01
C ILE A 71 -17.21 -1.36 -4.72
N PHE A 72 -17.13 -1.09 -6.02
CA PHE A 72 -15.88 -1.27 -6.79
C PHE A 72 -14.78 -0.30 -6.33
N GLU A 73 -15.15 0.93 -6.01
CA GLU A 73 -14.23 1.93 -5.47
C GLU A 73 -13.71 1.52 -4.09
N VAL A 74 -14.60 1.09 -3.20
CA VAL A 74 -14.21 0.58 -1.86
C VAL A 74 -13.25 -0.60 -1.98
N LEU A 75 -13.51 -1.53 -2.89
CA LEU A 75 -12.65 -2.69 -3.14
C LEU A 75 -11.28 -2.25 -3.68
N ASN A 76 -11.24 -1.29 -4.59
CA ASN A 76 -10.01 -0.74 -5.14
C ASN A 76 -9.15 -0.07 -4.06
N ILE A 77 -9.75 0.79 -3.23
CA ILE A 77 -9.07 1.45 -2.09
C ILE A 77 -8.53 0.39 -1.10
N LEU A 78 -9.31 -0.65 -0.80
CA LEU A 78 -8.90 -1.72 0.11
C LEU A 78 -7.66 -2.45 -0.41
N LEU A 79 -7.68 -2.90 -1.66
CA LEU A 79 -6.56 -3.63 -2.26
C LEU A 79 -5.31 -2.76 -2.38
N TYR A 80 -5.46 -1.49 -2.72
CA TYR A 80 -4.35 -0.54 -2.76
C TYR A 80 -3.77 -0.27 -1.36
N THR A 81 -4.62 -0.21 -0.34
CA THR A 81 -4.19 -0.07 1.07
C THR A 81 -3.38 -1.30 1.51
N LEU A 82 -3.80 -2.51 1.13
CA LEU A 82 -3.05 -3.74 1.39
C LEU A 82 -1.70 -3.74 0.68
N ALA A 83 -1.64 -3.33 -0.58
CA ALA A 83 -0.38 -3.21 -1.32
C ALA A 83 0.56 -2.18 -0.67
N ALA A 84 0.03 -1.04 -0.21
CA ALA A 84 0.81 -0.02 0.49
C ALA A 84 1.34 -0.51 1.85
N LEU A 85 0.53 -1.24 2.62
CA LEU A 85 0.94 -1.82 3.90
C LEU A 85 2.05 -2.87 3.71
N THR A 86 1.88 -3.79 2.77
CA THR A 86 2.86 -4.85 2.51
C THR A 86 4.19 -4.30 1.98
N LEU A 87 4.14 -3.25 1.17
CA LEU A 87 5.33 -2.51 0.74
C LEU A 87 6.01 -1.80 1.93
N ALA A 88 5.24 -1.18 2.82
CA ALA A 88 5.77 -0.52 4.01
C ALA A 88 6.48 -1.51 4.96
N GLU A 89 5.89 -2.69 5.16
CA GLU A 89 6.52 -3.78 5.92
C GLU A 89 7.82 -4.26 5.25
N LEU A 90 7.84 -4.38 3.93
CA LEU A 90 9.05 -4.73 3.18
C LEU A 90 10.15 -3.68 3.36
N VAL A 91 9.85 -2.39 3.20
CA VAL A 91 10.80 -1.28 3.41
C VAL A 91 11.33 -1.28 4.84
N SER A 92 10.48 -1.56 5.82
CA SER A 92 10.84 -1.61 7.24
C SER A 92 11.90 -2.68 7.54
N THR A 93 11.99 -3.75 6.75
CA THR A 93 13.01 -4.79 6.96
C THR A 93 14.42 -4.31 6.71
N PHE A 94 14.62 -3.22 5.99
CA PHE A 94 15.98 -2.68 5.73
C PHE A 94 16.56 -1.91 6.92
N ASN A 95 15.79 -1.65 7.99
CA ASN A 95 16.24 -0.94 9.20
C ASN A 95 16.90 0.42 8.88
N LEU A 96 16.28 1.19 7.99
CA LEU A 96 16.79 2.48 7.54
C LEU A 96 16.82 3.52 8.68
N SER A 97 17.73 4.49 8.58
CA SER A 97 17.70 5.68 9.44
C SER A 97 16.42 6.51 9.17
N ARG A 98 16.07 7.41 10.09
CA ARG A 98 14.87 8.24 9.93
C ARG A 98 14.90 9.08 8.65
N ASP A 99 16.04 9.66 8.34
CA ASP A 99 16.22 10.50 7.14
C ASP A 99 16.12 9.66 5.87
N ALA A 100 16.73 8.46 5.87
CA ALA A 100 16.62 7.51 4.77
C ALA A 100 15.18 7.00 4.58
N VAL A 101 14.41 6.77 5.66
CA VAL A 101 12.99 6.44 5.57
C VAL A 101 12.23 7.55 4.85
N SER A 102 12.42 8.82 5.25
CA SER A 102 11.75 9.95 4.60
C SER A 102 12.07 10.02 3.10
N GLY A 103 13.34 9.86 2.71
CA GLY A 103 13.76 9.84 1.32
C GLY A 103 13.13 8.70 0.51
N VAL A 104 13.17 7.49 1.06
CA VAL A 104 12.60 6.29 0.40
C VAL A 104 11.08 6.40 0.27
N VAL A 105 10.38 6.87 1.33
CA VAL A 105 8.92 7.05 1.30
C VAL A 105 8.53 8.10 0.25
N ASN A 106 9.23 9.23 0.19
CA ASN A 106 8.96 10.25 -0.82
C ASN A 106 9.18 9.71 -2.23
N LEU A 107 10.26 8.98 -2.46
CA LEU A 107 10.55 8.37 -3.75
C LEU A 107 9.46 7.34 -4.13
N LEU A 108 9.10 6.43 -3.24
CA LEU A 108 8.13 5.36 -3.50
C LEU A 108 6.67 5.84 -3.56
N SER A 109 6.38 7.05 -3.09
CA SER A 109 5.02 7.59 -3.14
C SER A 109 4.84 8.65 -4.22
N LEU A 110 5.77 9.62 -4.34
CA LEU A 110 5.64 10.72 -5.28
C LEU A 110 5.98 10.31 -6.71
N ALA A 111 7.08 9.57 -6.93
CA ALA A 111 7.45 9.15 -8.27
C ALA A 111 6.35 8.30 -8.94
N PRO A 112 5.80 7.24 -8.31
CA PRO A 112 4.68 6.53 -8.89
C PRO A 112 3.44 7.40 -9.10
N ALA A 113 3.14 8.35 -8.20
CA ALA A 113 1.98 9.22 -8.35
C ALA A 113 2.10 10.12 -9.59
N PHE A 114 3.29 10.68 -9.86
CA PHE A 114 3.53 11.45 -11.08
C PHE A 114 3.47 10.59 -12.34
N LEU A 115 4.09 9.40 -12.31
CA LEU A 115 4.15 8.51 -13.48
C LEU A 115 2.80 7.86 -13.81
N SER A 116 1.93 7.71 -12.83
CA SER A 116 0.67 6.94 -12.95
C SER A 116 -0.54 7.80 -13.33
N GLY A 117 -0.38 9.10 -13.48
CA GLY A 117 -1.50 9.96 -13.88
C GLY A 117 -2.26 10.62 -12.73
N ALA A 118 -1.78 10.53 -11.47
CA ALA A 118 -2.46 11.15 -10.34
C ALA A 118 -2.39 12.69 -10.38
N PHE A 119 -1.31 13.26 -10.89
CA PHE A 119 -1.12 14.72 -11.00
C PHE A 119 -1.27 15.22 -12.42
N VAL A 120 -0.85 14.41 -13.39
CA VAL A 120 -0.92 14.75 -14.83
C VAL A 120 -1.73 13.65 -15.51
N PRO A 121 -2.85 13.97 -16.17
CA PRO A 121 -3.66 12.97 -16.86
C PRO A 121 -2.82 12.11 -17.82
N THR A 122 -3.12 10.82 -17.88
CA THR A 122 -2.31 9.82 -18.62
C THR A 122 -2.16 10.12 -20.11
N TYR A 123 -3.12 10.83 -20.72
CA TYR A 123 -3.06 11.20 -22.14
C TYR A 123 -2.01 12.27 -22.47
N PHE A 124 -1.48 12.97 -21.45
CA PHE A 124 -0.33 13.89 -21.63
C PHE A 124 1.02 13.20 -21.44
N LEU A 125 1.03 11.97 -20.92
CA LEU A 125 2.27 11.27 -20.61
C LEU A 125 2.76 10.48 -21.83
N PRO A 126 4.07 10.55 -22.15
CA PRO A 126 4.66 9.73 -23.19
C PRO A 126 4.49 8.23 -22.92
N SER A 127 4.39 7.41 -23.97
CA SER A 127 4.18 5.97 -23.86
C SER A 127 5.25 5.23 -23.03
N PHE A 128 6.51 5.66 -23.09
CA PHE A 128 7.59 5.08 -22.29
C PHE A 128 7.39 5.32 -20.79
N VAL A 129 6.84 6.49 -20.40
CA VAL A 129 6.52 6.82 -18.99
C VAL A 129 5.44 5.89 -18.46
N LEU A 130 4.40 5.66 -19.26
CA LEU A 130 3.32 4.74 -18.92
C LEU A 130 3.83 3.31 -18.78
N THR A 131 4.77 2.88 -19.64
CA THR A 131 5.40 1.56 -19.51
C THR A 131 6.12 1.39 -18.16
N ILE A 132 6.83 2.42 -17.71
CA ILE A 132 7.47 2.42 -16.39
C ILE A 132 6.42 2.46 -15.27
N ALA A 133 5.34 3.20 -15.43
CA ALA A 133 4.27 3.32 -14.45
C ALA A 133 3.63 1.97 -14.10
N HIS A 134 3.51 1.04 -15.05
CA HIS A 134 2.96 -0.30 -14.83
C HIS A 134 3.71 -1.13 -13.77
N ILE A 135 4.97 -0.78 -13.46
CA ILE A 135 5.78 -1.44 -12.42
C ILE A 135 5.27 -1.09 -11.01
N PHE A 136 4.44 -0.06 -10.88
CA PHE A 136 3.98 0.44 -9.58
C PHE A 136 2.49 0.11 -9.35
N PRO A 137 2.09 -0.29 -8.14
CA PRO A 137 0.69 -0.54 -7.81
C PRO A 137 -0.19 0.71 -7.95
N THR A 138 0.40 1.92 -7.84
CA THR A 138 -0.30 3.19 -7.98
C THR A 138 -0.94 3.36 -9.36
N TYR A 139 -0.28 2.91 -10.43
CA TYR A 139 -0.83 2.96 -11.78
C TYR A 139 -2.15 2.17 -11.88
N TRP A 140 -2.15 0.94 -11.39
CA TRP A 140 -3.31 0.05 -11.45
C TRP A 140 -4.47 0.56 -10.60
N PHE A 141 -4.17 1.19 -9.46
CA PHE A 141 -5.17 1.86 -8.65
C PHE A 141 -5.84 3.02 -9.39
N ILE A 142 -5.06 3.91 -10.01
CA ILE A 142 -5.58 5.09 -10.74
C ILE A 142 -6.32 4.67 -12.00
N ASP A 143 -5.79 3.70 -12.76
CA ASP A 143 -6.46 3.17 -13.95
C ASP A 143 -7.80 2.51 -13.61
N THR A 144 -7.89 1.82 -12.46
CA THR A 144 -9.15 1.29 -11.95
C THR A 144 -10.14 2.40 -11.66
N ASN A 145 -9.72 3.47 -10.97
CA ASN A 145 -10.59 4.61 -10.68
C ASN A 145 -11.11 5.26 -11.97
N ASN A 146 -10.24 5.46 -12.95
CA ASN A 146 -10.63 5.99 -14.26
C ASN A 146 -11.65 5.08 -14.96
N LYS A 147 -11.47 3.77 -14.89
CA LYS A 147 -12.45 2.81 -15.43
C LYS A 147 -13.78 2.88 -14.69
N ILE A 148 -13.79 2.91 -13.37
CA ILE A 148 -15.01 2.99 -12.55
C ILE A 148 -15.82 4.23 -12.91
N THR A 149 -15.18 5.38 -13.13
CA THR A 149 -15.89 6.62 -13.51
C THR A 149 -16.57 6.56 -14.89
N THR A 150 -16.14 5.66 -15.77
CA THR A 150 -16.75 5.45 -17.09
C THR A 150 -17.84 4.39 -17.08
N LEU A 151 -18.00 3.61 -16.00
CA LEU A 151 -19.04 2.60 -15.87
C LEU A 151 -20.40 3.26 -15.61
N THR A 152 -21.42 2.80 -16.29
CA THR A 152 -22.80 3.28 -16.13
C THR A 152 -23.68 2.33 -15.33
N GLU A 153 -23.33 1.04 -15.32
CA GLU A 153 -24.15 0.00 -14.70
C GLU A 153 -23.31 -0.91 -13.81
N PHE A 154 -23.93 -1.35 -12.71
CA PHE A 154 -23.36 -2.38 -11.84
C PHE A 154 -23.80 -3.76 -12.34
N ASN A 155 -22.95 -4.38 -13.16
CA ASN A 155 -23.18 -5.72 -13.67
C ASN A 155 -21.88 -6.53 -13.71
N PHE A 156 -21.99 -7.81 -14.04
CA PHE A 156 -20.84 -8.72 -14.09
C PHE A 156 -19.81 -8.29 -15.15
N ASN A 157 -20.25 -7.74 -16.28
CA ASN A 157 -19.35 -7.24 -17.33
C ASN A 157 -18.54 -6.04 -16.83
N SER A 158 -19.16 -5.13 -16.09
CA SER A 158 -18.47 -3.99 -15.46
C SER A 158 -17.40 -4.48 -14.47
N PHE A 159 -17.69 -5.52 -13.67
CA PHE A 159 -16.69 -6.12 -12.81
C PHE A 159 -15.54 -6.75 -13.59
N LEU A 160 -15.81 -7.48 -14.67
CA LEU A 160 -14.77 -8.06 -15.53
C LEU A 160 -13.84 -7.01 -16.13
N THR A 161 -14.32 -5.80 -16.37
CA THR A 161 -13.49 -4.70 -16.92
C THR A 161 -12.42 -4.22 -15.94
N ILE A 162 -12.71 -4.23 -14.64
CA ILE A 162 -11.79 -3.78 -13.59
C ILE A 162 -10.99 -4.93 -12.95
N LEU A 163 -11.48 -6.16 -13.06
CA LEU A 163 -10.91 -7.36 -12.44
C LEU A 163 -9.41 -7.55 -12.71
N PRO A 164 -8.89 -7.38 -13.95
CA PRO A 164 -7.46 -7.52 -14.20
C PRO A 164 -6.60 -6.60 -13.32
N ASN A 165 -7.01 -5.35 -13.19
CA ASN A 165 -6.29 -4.37 -12.38
C ASN A 165 -6.31 -4.73 -10.88
N LEU A 166 -7.46 -5.16 -10.38
CA LEU A 166 -7.61 -5.62 -8.99
C LEU A 166 -6.73 -6.84 -8.70
N LEU A 167 -6.66 -7.79 -9.64
CA LEU A 167 -5.78 -8.96 -9.52
C LEU A 167 -4.30 -8.56 -9.49
N VAL A 168 -3.91 -7.56 -10.28
CA VAL A 168 -2.53 -7.04 -10.25
C VAL A 168 -2.22 -6.40 -8.89
N LEU A 169 -3.13 -5.66 -8.26
CA LEU A 169 -2.93 -5.12 -6.91
C LEU A 169 -2.75 -6.22 -5.85
N VAL A 170 -3.54 -7.30 -5.96
CA VAL A 170 -3.36 -8.49 -5.10
C VAL A 170 -1.99 -9.13 -5.33
N LEU A 171 -1.58 -9.25 -6.59
CA LEU A 171 -0.31 -9.84 -6.97
C LEU A 171 0.87 -9.03 -6.41
N PHE A 172 0.83 -7.69 -6.46
CA PHE A 172 1.81 -6.83 -5.81
C PHE A 172 1.88 -7.08 -4.30
N SER A 173 0.72 -7.18 -3.64
CA SER A 173 0.66 -7.47 -2.20
C SER A 173 1.34 -8.80 -1.87
N ILE A 174 1.08 -9.85 -2.66
CA ILE A 174 1.69 -11.17 -2.49
C ILE A 174 3.21 -11.09 -2.72
N ILE A 175 3.66 -10.42 -3.78
CA ILE A 175 5.10 -10.26 -4.08
C ILE A 175 5.81 -9.57 -2.91
N PHE A 176 5.25 -8.49 -2.37
CA PHE A 176 5.85 -7.76 -1.25
C PHE A 176 5.88 -8.59 0.04
N ILE A 177 4.83 -9.40 0.31
CA ILE A 177 4.82 -10.33 1.44
C ILE A 177 5.91 -11.39 1.28
N VAL A 178 6.01 -12.02 0.11
CA VAL A 178 7.02 -13.05 -0.15
C VAL A 178 8.44 -12.46 -0.02
N ALA A 179 8.68 -11.30 -0.63
CA ALA A 179 9.96 -10.60 -0.53
C ALA A 179 10.31 -10.27 0.93
N ASN A 180 9.33 -9.78 1.72
CA ASN A 180 9.52 -9.51 3.15
C ASN A 180 9.89 -10.78 3.93
N LEU A 181 9.20 -11.89 3.69
CA LEU A 181 9.47 -13.17 4.35
C LEU A 181 10.87 -13.71 4.03
N VAL A 182 11.28 -13.63 2.76
CA VAL A 182 12.62 -14.08 2.31
C VAL A 182 13.71 -13.23 2.97
N LEU A 183 13.58 -11.91 2.92
CA LEU A 183 14.56 -11.00 3.53
C LEU A 183 14.64 -11.15 5.05
N SER A 184 13.51 -11.32 5.71
CA SER A 184 13.43 -11.52 7.16
C SER A 184 14.09 -12.85 7.59
N LYS A 185 13.92 -13.92 6.80
CA LYS A 185 14.61 -15.22 7.06
C LYS A 185 16.11 -15.06 6.91
N LYS A 186 16.60 -14.45 5.83
CA LYS A 186 18.02 -14.26 5.54
C LYS A 186 18.73 -13.48 6.66
N LYS A 187 18.07 -12.45 7.21
CA LYS A 187 18.61 -11.68 8.34
C LYS A 187 18.73 -12.48 9.65
N ARG A 188 17.85 -13.46 9.87
CA ARG A 188 17.91 -14.31 11.08
C ARG A 188 19.06 -15.33 11.04
N VAL A 189 19.46 -15.75 9.85
CA VAL A 189 20.55 -16.73 9.65
C VAL A 189 21.92 -16.06 9.81
N ASN A 190 22.02 -14.74 9.60
CA ASN A 190 23.27 -13.98 9.65
C ASN A 190 23.51 -13.27 11.00
N ILE A 191 22.72 -13.58 12.04
CA ILE A 191 22.89 -13.15 13.42
C ILE A 191 23.21 -14.37 14.29
#